data_1b2a7eb6cbf4eba2926c33f95bcf4749
#
_entry.id   1b2a7eb6cbf4eba2926c33f95bcf4749
#
_cell.length_a   1.000
_cell.length_b   1.000
_cell.length_c   1.000
_cell.angle_alpha   90.00
_cell.angle_beta   90.00
_cell.angle_gamma   90.00
#
_symmetry.space_group_name_H-M   'P 1'
#
loop_
_entity.id
_entity.type
_entity.pdbx_description
1 polymer ?
#
loop_
_entity_poly.entity_id
_entity_poly.type
_entity_poly.pdbx_seq_one_letter_code
_entity_poly.pdbx_strand_id
1 'polypeptide(L)'
;MFYEIMHRESCVAQLSTTGECRVCLEDFMPYDLVLVESDDFDERINNVTNFYYWCASRMLTLDRTYAKEILNSIGASQSVTDRERAQIALSYHCLSLLDVFWVKEENEKIRFEDINLFAHSLSNALVDIALRGHQMTVTNAHLLADDLSTGGLYPKAWVRKEDGFYLYKDGGREAVEREVLASKICRCFDCHQVLYEQGMFENEPVSISKIMTSQRYSLVTYAPMTSTARTVIGIRWIRS
;
A
#
# COMPACT_ATOMS: atom_id res chain seq x y z
N MET A 1 15.80 -17.83 -9.97
CA MET A 1 14.70 -17.49 -9.04
C MET A 1 13.81 -16.50 -9.74
N PHE A 2 12.52 -16.79 -9.82
CA PHE A 2 11.53 -15.90 -10.41
C PHE A 2 10.56 -15.43 -9.33
N TYR A 3 10.15 -14.18 -9.44
CA TYR A 3 9.00 -13.62 -8.76
C TYR A 3 7.79 -13.64 -9.69
N GLU A 4 6.64 -13.98 -9.14
CA GLU A 4 5.35 -13.83 -9.79
C GLU A 4 4.63 -12.61 -9.23
N ILE A 5 4.35 -11.64 -10.08
CA ILE A 5 3.50 -10.50 -9.76
C ILE A 5 2.06 -10.94 -10.00
N MET A 6 1.25 -10.87 -8.96
CA MET A 6 -0.10 -11.41 -8.93
C MET A 6 -1.13 -10.30 -8.85
N HIS A 7 -2.23 -10.48 -9.56
CA HIS A 7 -3.49 -9.77 -9.35
C HIS A 7 -4.50 -10.79 -8.83
N ARG A 8 -4.74 -10.82 -7.53
CA ARG A 8 -5.45 -11.90 -6.84
C ARG A 8 -4.81 -13.27 -7.14
N GLU A 9 -5.57 -14.19 -7.73
CA GLU A 9 -5.11 -15.54 -8.07
C GLU A 9 -4.44 -15.60 -9.47
N SER A 10 -4.43 -14.50 -10.22
CA SER A 10 -3.88 -14.48 -11.58
C SER A 10 -2.45 -13.92 -11.60
N CYS A 11 -1.53 -14.67 -12.19
CA CYS A 11 -0.19 -14.16 -12.48
C CYS A 11 -0.27 -13.16 -13.64
N VAL A 12 0.14 -11.91 -13.39
CA VAL A 12 0.15 -10.85 -14.41
C VAL A 12 1.50 -10.66 -15.06
N ALA A 13 2.57 -10.92 -14.32
CA ALA A 13 3.93 -10.95 -14.87
C ALA A 13 4.84 -11.86 -14.04
N GLN A 14 5.91 -12.33 -14.68
CA GLN A 14 7.01 -13.06 -14.06
C GLN A 14 8.30 -12.28 -14.27
N LEU A 15 9.15 -12.19 -13.25
CA LEU A 15 10.43 -11.49 -13.30
C LEU A 15 11.52 -12.32 -12.65
N SER A 16 12.62 -12.57 -13.37
CA SER A 16 13.80 -13.17 -12.79
C SER A 16 14.65 -12.16 -12.01
N THR A 17 15.48 -12.64 -11.11
CA THR A 17 16.46 -11.79 -10.40
C THR A 17 17.51 -11.17 -11.33
N THR A 18 17.60 -11.63 -12.57
CA THR A 18 18.49 -11.12 -13.65
C THR A 18 17.77 -10.20 -14.64
N GLY A 19 16.48 -9.90 -14.40
CA GLY A 19 15.71 -8.93 -15.18
C GLY A 19 14.98 -9.51 -16.40
N GLU A 20 15.09 -10.81 -16.64
CA GLU A 20 14.25 -11.48 -17.63
C GLU A 20 12.80 -11.42 -17.15
N CYS A 21 11.91 -10.90 -17.95
CA CYS A 21 10.51 -10.82 -17.58
C CYS A 21 9.61 -11.40 -18.68
N ARG A 22 8.42 -11.80 -18.24
CA ARG A 22 7.31 -12.18 -19.09
C ARG A 22 6.04 -11.50 -18.59
N VAL A 23 5.39 -10.73 -19.41
CA VAL A 23 4.07 -10.13 -19.13
C VAL A 23 2.99 -11.10 -19.56
N CYS A 24 2.23 -11.63 -18.59
CA CYS A 24 1.21 -12.64 -18.83
C CYS A 24 -0.16 -12.02 -19.12
N LEU A 25 -0.49 -10.92 -18.43
CA LEU A 25 -1.78 -10.24 -18.51
C LEU A 25 -1.57 -8.71 -18.48
N GLU A 26 -1.29 -8.11 -19.64
CA GLU A 26 -0.95 -6.69 -19.76
C GLU A 26 -2.05 -5.75 -19.21
N ASP A 27 -3.32 -6.06 -19.47
CA ASP A 27 -4.45 -5.25 -19.02
C ASP A 27 -4.62 -5.22 -17.49
N PHE A 28 -4.01 -6.15 -16.77
CA PHE A 28 -4.04 -6.29 -15.33
C PHE A 28 -2.72 -5.92 -14.65
N MET A 29 -1.76 -5.37 -15.37
CA MET A 29 -0.52 -4.89 -14.76
C MET A 29 -0.76 -3.71 -13.83
N PRO A 30 -0.01 -3.61 -12.70
CA PRO A 30 0.00 -2.40 -11.89
C PRO A 30 0.37 -1.19 -12.74
N TYR A 31 -0.34 -0.07 -12.62
CA TYR A 31 -0.11 1.13 -13.44
C TYR A 31 1.26 1.78 -13.22
N ASP A 32 1.85 1.55 -12.04
CA ASP A 32 3.13 2.10 -11.60
C ASP A 32 4.29 1.10 -11.72
N LEU A 33 4.05 -0.08 -12.31
CA LEU A 33 5.08 -1.08 -12.61
C LEU A 33 5.26 -1.24 -14.11
N VAL A 34 6.40 -0.79 -14.63
CA VAL A 34 6.77 -0.94 -16.04
C VAL A 34 7.79 -2.06 -16.17
N LEU A 35 7.42 -3.11 -16.91
CA LEU A 35 8.29 -4.23 -17.28
C LEU A 35 8.29 -4.38 -18.79
N VAL A 36 9.48 -4.63 -19.36
CA VAL A 36 9.68 -4.79 -20.82
C VAL A 36 10.29 -6.14 -21.10
N GLU A 37 9.63 -6.95 -21.92
CA GLU A 37 10.19 -8.19 -22.42
C GLU A 37 11.32 -7.88 -23.42
N SER A 38 12.55 -8.08 -23.01
CA SER A 38 13.72 -7.75 -23.82
C SER A 38 14.93 -8.62 -23.47
N ASP A 39 15.75 -8.89 -24.49
CA ASP A 39 17.08 -9.51 -24.33
C ASP A 39 18.17 -8.47 -24.08
N ASP A 40 17.84 -7.18 -24.20
CA ASP A 40 18.79 -6.09 -23.95
C ASP A 40 19.16 -6.02 -22.46
N PHE A 41 20.45 -5.85 -22.20
CA PHE A 41 20.98 -5.84 -20.84
C PHE A 41 20.51 -4.64 -20.02
N ASP A 42 20.40 -3.46 -20.62
CA ASP A 42 19.98 -2.24 -19.94
C ASP A 42 18.48 -2.33 -19.58
N GLU A 43 17.65 -2.87 -20.48
CA GLU A 43 16.24 -3.11 -20.20
C GLU A 43 16.03 -4.14 -19.07
N ARG A 44 16.85 -5.16 -19.00
CA ARG A 44 16.82 -6.12 -17.89
C ARG A 44 17.18 -5.47 -16.55
N ILE A 45 18.18 -4.58 -16.53
CA ILE A 45 18.51 -3.79 -15.33
C ILE A 45 17.34 -2.88 -14.96
N ASN A 46 16.72 -2.23 -15.93
CA ASN A 46 15.54 -1.37 -15.71
C ASN A 46 14.37 -2.17 -15.13
N ASN A 47 14.10 -3.38 -15.62
CA ASN A 47 13.06 -4.25 -15.08
C ASN A 47 13.27 -4.55 -13.58
N VAL A 48 14.50 -4.93 -13.21
CA VAL A 48 14.85 -5.20 -11.80
C VAL A 48 14.70 -3.94 -10.95
N THR A 49 15.17 -2.79 -11.47
CA THR A 49 15.10 -1.50 -10.77
C THR A 49 13.65 -1.08 -10.55
N ASN A 50 12.82 -1.14 -11.60
CA ASN A 50 11.41 -0.79 -11.55
C ASN A 50 10.64 -1.69 -10.59
N PHE A 51 10.93 -2.98 -10.60
CA PHE A 51 10.31 -3.94 -9.69
C PHE A 51 10.64 -3.64 -8.23
N TYR A 52 11.93 -3.45 -7.90
CA TYR A 52 12.31 -3.12 -6.52
C TYR A 52 11.76 -1.75 -6.09
N TYR A 53 11.74 -0.77 -6.98
CA TYR A 53 11.12 0.53 -6.71
C TYR A 53 9.62 0.37 -6.42
N TRP A 54 8.90 -0.40 -7.24
CA TRP A 54 7.49 -0.68 -7.02
C TRP A 54 7.25 -1.42 -5.69
N CYS A 55 8.02 -2.44 -5.37
CA CYS A 55 7.94 -3.12 -4.08
C CYS A 55 8.19 -2.15 -2.92
N ALA A 56 9.22 -1.29 -3.02
CA ALA A 56 9.55 -0.30 -2.00
C ALA A 56 8.44 0.75 -1.82
N SER A 57 7.73 1.12 -2.89
CA SER A 57 6.62 2.06 -2.84
C SER A 57 5.41 1.53 -2.05
N ARG A 58 5.36 0.22 -1.83
CA ARG A 58 4.33 -0.46 -1.05
C ARG A 58 4.63 -0.49 0.46
N MET A 59 5.68 0.21 0.87
CA MET A 59 6.02 0.47 2.26
C MET A 59 5.77 1.93 2.63
N LEU A 60 5.67 2.18 3.94
CA LEU A 60 5.62 3.53 4.50
C LEU A 60 6.84 4.35 4.04
N THR A 61 6.64 5.65 3.86
CA THR A 61 7.71 6.57 3.55
C THR A 61 8.55 6.90 4.80
N LEU A 62 9.87 7.08 4.63
CA LEU A 62 10.79 7.31 5.76
C LEU A 62 10.59 8.69 6.43
N ASP A 63 9.98 9.64 5.75
CA ASP A 63 9.62 10.97 6.24
C ASP A 63 8.29 10.97 7.03
N ARG A 64 7.59 9.85 7.09
CA ARG A 64 6.38 9.69 7.89
C ARG A 64 6.71 9.80 9.38
N THR A 65 5.88 10.51 10.11
CA THR A 65 5.94 10.53 11.58
C THR A 65 5.83 9.11 12.14
N TYR A 66 6.70 8.75 13.09
CA TYR A 66 6.86 7.42 13.70
C TYR A 66 7.34 6.31 12.73
N ALA A 67 7.85 6.65 11.54
CA ALA A 67 8.42 5.66 10.63
C ALA A 67 9.53 4.83 11.28
N LYS A 68 10.40 5.49 12.06
CA LYS A 68 11.52 4.83 12.77
C LYS A 68 11.04 3.85 13.84
N GLU A 69 10.04 4.26 14.60
CA GLU A 69 9.43 3.44 15.65
C GLU A 69 8.78 2.19 15.06
N ILE A 70 8.06 2.34 13.97
CA ILE A 70 7.43 1.22 13.25
C ILE A 70 8.51 0.28 12.70
N LEU A 71 9.54 0.82 12.02
CA LEU A 71 10.62 0.00 11.47
C LEU A 71 11.43 -0.71 12.57
N ASN A 72 11.67 -0.05 13.68
CA ASN A 72 12.35 -0.68 14.83
C ASN A 72 11.51 -1.80 15.46
N SER A 73 10.20 -1.63 15.54
CA SER A 73 9.30 -2.65 16.11
C SER A 73 9.30 -3.97 15.32
N ILE A 74 9.67 -3.89 14.04
CA ILE A 74 9.81 -5.05 13.15
C ILE A 74 11.25 -5.51 12.96
N GLY A 75 12.20 -4.91 13.69
CA GLY A 75 13.62 -5.23 13.57
C GLY A 75 14.29 -4.73 12.27
N ALA A 76 13.64 -3.81 11.54
CA ALA A 76 14.19 -3.24 10.32
C ALA A 76 15.21 -2.12 10.63
N SER A 77 16.21 -1.97 9.74
CA SER A 77 17.23 -0.92 9.87
C SER A 77 16.61 0.48 9.68
N GLN A 78 17.14 1.49 10.40
CA GLN A 78 16.73 2.88 10.24
C GLN A 78 17.24 3.54 8.93
N SER A 79 18.31 3.01 8.34
CA SER A 79 18.88 3.46 7.07
C SER A 79 18.41 2.53 5.97
N VAL A 80 17.19 2.75 5.47
CA VAL A 80 16.55 1.81 4.55
C VAL A 80 16.65 2.36 3.13
N THR A 81 17.49 1.74 2.31
CA THR A 81 17.53 1.97 0.86
C THR A 81 16.25 1.42 0.21
N ASP A 82 15.94 1.83 -1.02
CA ASP A 82 14.79 1.28 -1.76
C ASP A 82 14.88 -0.24 -1.90
N ARG A 83 16.09 -0.78 -2.05
CA ARG A 83 16.30 -2.23 -2.11
C ARG A 83 15.97 -2.93 -0.78
N GLU A 84 16.39 -2.38 0.35
CA GLU A 84 16.05 -2.92 1.67
C GLU A 84 14.55 -2.80 1.96
N ARG A 85 13.94 -1.67 1.61
CA ARG A 85 12.48 -1.48 1.72
C ARG A 85 11.73 -2.49 0.87
N ALA A 86 12.17 -2.72 -0.36
CA ALA A 86 11.59 -3.74 -1.23
C ALA A 86 11.70 -5.15 -0.62
N GLN A 87 12.84 -5.49 -0.01
CA GLN A 87 13.01 -6.78 0.67
C GLN A 87 12.05 -6.94 1.86
N ILE A 88 11.85 -5.86 2.62
CA ILE A 88 10.84 -5.86 3.69
C ILE A 88 9.44 -6.04 3.10
N ALA A 89 9.08 -5.30 2.05
CA ALA A 89 7.79 -5.45 1.38
C ALA A 89 7.58 -6.88 0.86
N LEU A 90 8.58 -7.48 0.25
CA LEU A 90 8.55 -8.86 -0.23
C LEU A 90 8.36 -9.87 0.90
N SER A 91 8.86 -9.61 2.12
CA SER A 91 8.66 -10.50 3.26
C SER A 91 7.20 -10.67 3.70
N TYR A 92 6.34 -9.74 3.32
CA TYR A 92 4.88 -9.83 3.46
C TYR A 92 4.16 -9.79 2.11
N HIS A 93 4.81 -10.31 1.06
CA HIS A 93 4.24 -10.45 -0.28
C HIS A 93 3.80 -9.13 -0.93
N CYS A 94 4.33 -7.99 -0.54
CA CYS A 94 3.93 -6.67 -1.03
C CYS A 94 2.42 -6.38 -0.88
N LEU A 95 1.74 -7.00 0.09
CA LEU A 95 0.31 -6.83 0.30
C LEU A 95 -0.05 -5.40 0.71
N SER A 96 -1.22 -4.94 0.30
CA SER A 96 -1.75 -3.61 0.60
C SER A 96 -3.27 -3.62 0.74
N LEU A 97 -3.81 -2.71 1.55
CA LEU A 97 -5.24 -2.40 1.56
C LEU A 97 -5.65 -1.44 0.44
N LEU A 98 -4.70 -0.95 -0.37
CA LEU A 98 -4.98 -0.02 -1.47
C LEU A 98 -5.38 -0.72 -2.76
N ASP A 99 -4.99 -2.00 -2.92
CA ASP A 99 -5.24 -2.79 -4.12
C ASP A 99 -5.20 -4.30 -3.82
N VAL A 100 -5.23 -5.11 -4.87
CA VAL A 100 -5.21 -6.58 -4.81
C VAL A 100 -3.96 -7.20 -5.46
N PHE A 101 -2.93 -6.37 -5.68
CA PHE A 101 -1.64 -6.86 -6.16
C PHE A 101 -0.80 -7.41 -5.03
N TRP A 102 -0.02 -8.45 -5.34
CA TRP A 102 0.93 -9.06 -4.42
C TRP A 102 2.02 -9.81 -5.18
N VAL A 103 3.05 -10.25 -4.47
CA VAL A 103 4.20 -10.93 -5.05
C VAL A 103 4.45 -12.23 -4.31
N LYS A 104 4.79 -13.27 -5.04
CA LYS A 104 5.28 -14.53 -4.49
C LYS A 104 6.48 -15.06 -5.29
N GLU A 105 7.21 -16.00 -4.71
CA GLU A 105 8.17 -16.80 -5.46
C GLU A 105 7.45 -17.87 -6.31
N GLU A 106 7.99 -18.21 -7.48
CA GLU A 106 7.40 -19.15 -8.46
C GLU A 106 6.94 -20.47 -7.84
N ASN A 107 7.65 -20.97 -6.83
CA ASN A 107 7.36 -22.27 -6.21
C ASN A 107 6.47 -22.18 -4.95
N GLU A 108 6.08 -20.98 -4.55
CA GLU A 108 5.21 -20.78 -3.38
C GLU A 108 3.77 -21.18 -3.68
N LYS A 109 3.23 -22.06 -2.83
CA LYS A 109 1.85 -22.57 -2.93
C LYS A 109 0.87 -21.75 -2.06
N ILE A 110 1.09 -20.45 -1.99
CA ILE A 110 0.22 -19.53 -1.24
C ILE A 110 -0.82 -18.93 -2.19
N ARG A 111 -2.04 -18.67 -1.69
CA ARG A 111 -3.13 -18.07 -2.45
C ARG A 111 -3.49 -16.72 -1.85
N PHE A 112 -3.99 -15.81 -2.68
CA PHE A 112 -4.42 -14.48 -2.25
C PHE A 112 -5.47 -14.54 -1.13
N GLU A 113 -6.42 -15.45 -1.23
CA GLU A 113 -7.47 -15.59 -0.22
C GLU A 113 -6.95 -15.98 1.16
N ASP A 114 -5.77 -16.65 1.23
CA ASP A 114 -5.17 -17.08 2.49
C ASP A 114 -4.41 -15.94 3.21
N ILE A 115 -4.04 -14.86 2.48
CA ILE A 115 -3.14 -13.81 3.00
C ILE A 115 -3.67 -12.38 2.82
N ASN A 116 -4.73 -12.14 2.05
CA ASN A 116 -5.18 -10.79 1.73
C ASN A 116 -5.58 -9.99 2.97
N LEU A 117 -5.23 -8.73 3.01
CA LEU A 117 -5.46 -7.85 4.16
C LEU A 117 -6.93 -7.50 4.37
N PHE A 118 -7.78 -7.67 3.36
CA PHE A 118 -9.23 -7.41 3.49
C PHE A 118 -9.92 -8.47 4.34
N ALA A 119 -9.39 -9.70 4.38
CA ALA A 119 -9.95 -10.81 5.15
C ALA A 119 -9.34 -10.94 6.56
N HIS A 120 -8.15 -10.36 6.79
CA HIS A 120 -7.42 -10.48 8.06
C HIS A 120 -7.63 -9.27 8.96
N SER A 121 -7.59 -9.50 10.29
CA SER A 121 -7.76 -8.44 11.30
C SER A 121 -6.48 -7.62 11.46
N LEU A 122 -6.64 -6.31 11.61
CA LEU A 122 -5.56 -5.43 12.01
C LEU A 122 -5.19 -5.65 13.49
N SER A 123 -3.91 -5.54 13.82
CA SER A 123 -3.44 -5.58 15.20
C SER A 123 -3.66 -4.24 15.90
N ASN A 124 -4.23 -4.26 17.10
CA ASN A 124 -4.34 -3.08 17.95
C ASN A 124 -2.98 -2.49 18.31
N ALA A 125 -1.96 -3.35 18.47
CA ALA A 125 -0.58 -2.92 18.72
C ALA A 125 -0.02 -2.08 17.58
N LEU A 126 -0.29 -2.45 16.31
CA LEU A 126 0.12 -1.65 15.15
C LEU A 126 -0.65 -0.32 15.05
N VAL A 127 -1.91 -0.29 15.41
CA VAL A 127 -2.69 0.97 15.48
C VAL A 127 -2.04 1.92 16.48
N ASP A 128 -1.68 1.46 17.66
CA ASP A 128 -1.06 2.27 18.71
C ASP A 128 0.31 2.81 18.28
N ILE A 129 1.20 1.96 17.75
CA ILE A 129 2.50 2.38 17.20
C ILE A 129 2.31 3.41 16.08
N ALA A 130 1.42 3.14 15.15
CA ALA A 130 1.22 3.98 13.97
C ALA A 130 0.68 5.38 14.31
N LEU A 131 -0.15 5.51 15.34
CA LEU A 131 -0.76 6.77 15.74
C LEU A 131 0.00 7.51 16.83
N ARG A 132 0.66 6.80 17.76
CA ARG A 132 1.28 7.39 18.96
C ARG A 132 2.78 7.15 19.08
N GLY A 133 3.39 6.37 18.22
CA GLY A 133 4.81 6.07 18.25
C GLY A 133 5.25 5.23 19.44
N HIS A 134 4.35 4.49 20.07
CA HIS A 134 4.68 3.61 21.18
C HIS A 134 5.55 2.45 20.71
N GLN A 135 6.62 2.17 21.45
CA GLN A 135 7.50 1.05 21.15
C GLN A 135 6.86 -0.26 21.63
N MET A 136 6.52 -1.11 20.69
CA MET A 136 6.00 -2.45 20.97
C MET A 136 6.78 -3.49 20.18
N THR A 137 6.99 -4.66 20.77
CA THR A 137 7.61 -5.78 20.07
C THR A 137 6.54 -6.52 19.26
N VAL A 138 6.55 -6.33 17.94
CA VAL A 138 5.69 -7.08 17.02
C VAL A 138 6.41 -8.36 16.63
N THR A 139 5.85 -9.50 17.01
CA THR A 139 6.48 -10.82 16.81
C THR A 139 5.95 -11.57 15.60
N ASN A 140 4.92 -11.05 14.91
CA ASN A 140 4.25 -11.75 13.82
C ASN A 140 4.32 -10.91 12.52
N ALA A 141 4.94 -11.45 11.48
CA ALA A 141 5.09 -10.80 10.18
C ALA A 141 3.76 -10.40 9.52
N HIS A 142 2.68 -11.15 9.74
CA HIS A 142 1.34 -10.81 9.22
C HIS A 142 0.76 -9.51 9.80
N LEU A 143 1.20 -9.08 10.97
CA LEU A 143 0.74 -7.84 11.59
C LEU A 143 1.39 -6.58 10.98
N LEU A 144 2.49 -6.75 10.26
CA LEU A 144 3.29 -5.64 9.71
C LEU A 144 2.69 -5.04 8.45
N ALA A 145 2.09 -5.87 7.61
CA ALA A 145 1.59 -5.48 6.30
C ALA A 145 0.47 -4.44 6.37
N ASP A 146 -0.35 -4.50 7.41
CA ASP A 146 -1.57 -3.70 7.52
C ASP A 146 -1.33 -2.19 7.61
N ASP A 147 -0.20 -1.78 8.18
CA ASP A 147 0.13 -0.36 8.35
C ASP A 147 1.27 0.12 7.43
N LEU A 148 2.13 -0.78 6.99
CA LEU A 148 3.31 -0.44 6.19
C LEU A 148 2.97 0.07 4.79
N SER A 149 1.77 -0.18 4.29
CA SER A 149 1.34 0.27 2.96
C SER A 149 0.81 1.71 2.92
N THR A 150 0.65 2.39 4.07
CA THR A 150 0.10 3.75 4.10
C THR A 150 1.16 4.81 3.84
N GLY A 151 1.08 5.54 2.72
CA GLY A 151 1.95 6.68 2.40
C GLY A 151 1.55 7.99 3.08
N GLY A 152 2.44 9.01 3.07
CA GLY A 152 2.21 10.38 3.55
C GLY A 152 2.72 10.66 4.97
N LEU A 153 2.87 11.94 5.31
CA LEU A 153 3.63 12.45 6.45
C LEU A 153 3.01 12.18 7.83
N TYR A 154 1.69 12.33 7.95
CA TYR A 154 1.01 12.25 9.26
C TYR A 154 0.89 10.81 9.75
N PRO A 155 0.89 10.60 11.08
CA PRO A 155 0.55 9.32 11.69
C PRO A 155 -0.82 8.85 11.23
N LYS A 156 -0.93 7.60 10.84
CA LYS A 156 -2.19 7.02 10.41
C LYS A 156 -2.18 5.51 10.60
N ALA A 157 -3.35 4.94 10.80
CA ALA A 157 -3.51 3.49 10.91
C ALA A 157 -4.87 3.05 10.38
N TRP A 158 -4.92 1.85 9.85
CA TRP A 158 -6.16 1.18 9.53
C TRP A 158 -6.76 0.55 10.78
N VAL A 159 -8.03 0.84 11.02
CA VAL A 159 -8.80 0.29 12.13
C VAL A 159 -9.96 -0.51 11.55
N ARG A 160 -10.04 -1.79 11.87
CA ARG A 160 -11.15 -2.65 11.47
C ARG A 160 -12.35 -2.44 12.40
N LYS A 161 -13.52 -2.21 11.82
CA LYS A 161 -14.82 -2.21 12.50
C LYS A 161 -15.71 -3.31 11.92
N GLU A 162 -16.89 -3.49 12.47
CA GLU A 162 -17.85 -4.51 12.01
C GLU A 162 -18.23 -4.36 10.54
N ASP A 163 -18.29 -3.10 10.03
CA ASP A 163 -18.72 -2.74 8.68
C ASP A 163 -17.57 -2.42 7.71
N GLY A 164 -16.31 -2.71 8.09
CA GLY A 164 -15.13 -2.56 7.23
C GLY A 164 -13.96 -1.85 7.89
N PHE A 165 -13.04 -1.37 7.05
CA PHE A 165 -11.84 -0.68 7.50
C PHE A 165 -12.01 0.84 7.49
N TYR A 166 -11.40 1.48 8.46
CA TYR A 166 -11.36 2.93 8.62
C TYR A 166 -9.92 3.41 8.77
N LEU A 167 -9.55 4.43 8.01
CA LEU A 167 -8.26 5.10 8.17
C LEU A 167 -8.40 6.19 9.22
N TYR A 168 -7.65 6.05 10.30
CA TYR A 168 -7.48 7.07 11.33
C TYR A 168 -6.21 7.85 11.03
N LYS A 169 -6.29 9.19 11.04
CA LYS A 169 -5.14 10.07 10.84
C LYS A 169 -5.03 11.05 11.99
N ASP A 170 -3.82 11.20 12.50
CA ASP A 170 -3.46 12.16 13.53
C ASP A 170 -2.51 13.21 12.95
N GLY A 171 -3.04 14.31 12.52
CA GLY A 171 -2.27 15.48 12.06
C GLY A 171 -2.33 16.64 13.04
N GLY A 172 -2.86 16.39 14.25
CA GLY A 172 -3.22 17.41 15.23
C GLY A 172 -4.56 18.09 14.91
N ARG A 173 -5.12 18.77 15.90
CA ARG A 173 -6.47 19.34 15.85
C ARG A 173 -6.76 20.14 14.59
N GLU A 174 -5.85 21.03 14.21
CA GLU A 174 -6.04 21.92 13.05
C GLU A 174 -6.08 21.15 11.72
N ALA A 175 -5.25 20.11 11.54
CA ALA A 175 -5.27 19.28 10.35
C ALA A 175 -6.55 18.46 10.27
N VAL A 176 -7.00 17.91 11.39
CA VAL A 176 -8.27 17.18 11.50
C VAL A 176 -9.45 18.06 11.12
N GLU A 177 -9.53 19.26 11.70
CA GLU A 177 -10.59 20.23 11.39
C GLU A 177 -10.61 20.61 9.90
N ARG A 178 -9.44 20.81 9.29
CA ARG A 178 -9.30 21.10 7.85
C ARG A 178 -9.79 19.94 6.97
N GLU A 179 -9.43 18.70 7.28
CA GLU A 179 -9.87 17.52 6.51
C GLU A 179 -11.40 17.35 6.61
N VAL A 180 -11.96 17.51 7.82
CA VAL A 180 -13.41 17.42 8.05
C VAL A 180 -14.16 18.56 7.34
N LEU A 181 -13.61 19.80 7.39
CA LEU A 181 -14.21 20.95 6.69
C LEU A 181 -14.19 20.73 5.16
N ALA A 182 -13.06 20.31 4.61
CA ALA A 182 -12.94 19.99 3.20
C ALA A 182 -13.96 18.92 2.78
N SER A 183 -14.12 17.87 3.59
CA SER A 183 -15.12 16.83 3.36
C SER A 183 -16.57 17.38 3.35
N LYS A 184 -16.89 18.31 4.26
CA LYS A 184 -18.21 18.98 4.27
C LYS A 184 -18.43 19.82 3.01
N ILE A 185 -17.41 20.54 2.55
CA ILE A 185 -17.49 21.33 1.31
C ILE A 185 -17.68 20.40 0.11
N CYS A 186 -16.91 19.30 0.04
CA CYS A 186 -17.01 18.33 -1.04
C CYS A 186 -18.42 17.73 -1.17
N ARG A 187 -19.18 17.58 -0.09
CA ARG A 187 -20.58 17.11 -0.15
C ARG A 187 -21.51 17.98 -0.99
N CYS A 188 -21.11 19.23 -1.26
CA CYS A 188 -21.87 20.12 -2.15
C CYS A 188 -21.65 19.82 -3.64
N PHE A 189 -20.73 18.95 -3.99
CA PHE A 189 -20.43 18.57 -5.36
C PHE A 189 -21.00 17.18 -5.67
N ASP A 190 -21.51 17.01 -6.87
CA ASP A 190 -21.97 15.71 -7.37
C ASP A 190 -20.76 14.87 -7.86
N CYS A 191 -20.03 14.29 -6.92
CA CYS A 191 -18.89 13.45 -7.19
C CYS A 191 -18.69 12.36 -6.13
N HIS A 192 -18.11 11.25 -6.52
CA HIS A 192 -17.65 10.25 -5.55
C HIS A 192 -16.45 10.79 -4.78
N GLN A 193 -16.52 10.73 -3.47
CA GLN A 193 -15.52 11.33 -2.60
C GLN A 193 -15.31 10.52 -1.32
N VAL A 194 -14.13 10.66 -0.73
CA VAL A 194 -13.86 10.17 0.61
C VAL A 194 -14.37 11.17 1.62
N LEU A 195 -15.26 10.73 2.49
CA LEU A 195 -15.78 11.56 3.57
C LEU A 195 -14.98 11.35 4.84
N TYR A 196 -14.58 12.46 5.45
CA TYR A 196 -13.89 12.49 6.73
C TYR A 196 -14.83 12.94 7.84
N GLU A 197 -14.73 12.23 8.96
CA GLU A 197 -15.43 12.56 10.20
C GLU A 197 -14.39 12.79 11.30
N GLN A 198 -14.72 13.65 12.27
CA GLN A 198 -13.88 13.82 13.44
C GLN A 198 -14.19 12.72 14.45
N GLY A 199 -13.14 12.11 14.97
CA GLY A 199 -13.19 11.15 16.07
C GLY A 199 -12.16 11.47 17.14
N MET A 200 -12.03 10.56 18.10
CA MET A 200 -11.05 10.63 19.17
C MET A 200 -10.28 9.32 19.22
N PHE A 201 -8.96 9.41 19.42
CA PHE A 201 -8.08 8.28 19.75
C PHE A 201 -7.18 8.70 20.90
N GLU A 202 -7.23 7.98 22.03
CA GLU A 202 -6.47 8.31 23.26
C GLU A 202 -6.66 9.79 23.73
N ASN A 203 -7.87 10.30 23.67
CA ASN A 203 -8.24 11.69 24.01
C ASN A 203 -7.69 12.77 23.05
N GLU A 204 -7.09 12.39 21.93
CA GLU A 204 -6.67 13.32 20.89
C GLU A 204 -7.60 13.24 19.67
N PRO A 205 -7.88 14.37 19.00
CA PRO A 205 -8.73 14.39 17.82
C PRO A 205 -8.02 13.72 16.65
N VAL A 206 -8.75 12.87 15.93
CA VAL A 206 -8.32 12.22 14.69
C VAL A 206 -9.35 12.42 13.59
N SER A 207 -8.91 12.48 12.34
CA SER A 207 -9.81 12.38 11.20
C SER A 207 -9.99 10.91 10.81
N ILE A 208 -11.22 10.53 10.55
CA ILE A 208 -11.62 9.15 10.26
C ILE A 208 -12.30 9.12 8.89
N SER A 209 -11.83 8.24 8.02
CA SER A 209 -12.49 7.98 6.74
C SER A 209 -12.66 6.48 6.52
N LYS A 210 -13.79 6.08 5.94
CA LYS A 210 -13.99 4.69 5.53
C LYS A 210 -13.10 4.35 4.35
N ILE A 211 -12.59 3.13 4.31
CA ILE A 211 -11.80 2.63 3.18
C ILE A 211 -12.60 2.73 1.88
N MET A 212 -11.96 3.24 0.83
CA MET A 212 -12.56 3.36 -0.50
C MET A 212 -12.22 2.17 -1.40
N THR A 213 -11.24 1.37 -1.00
CA THR A 213 -10.79 0.19 -1.72
C THR A 213 -11.47 -1.06 -1.19
N SER A 214 -11.42 -2.12 -1.95
CA SER A 214 -11.94 -3.43 -1.58
C SER A 214 -11.28 -4.49 -2.45
N GLN A 215 -11.64 -5.74 -2.28
CA GLN A 215 -11.24 -6.79 -3.25
C GLN A 215 -11.74 -6.52 -4.70
N ARG A 216 -12.64 -5.56 -4.93
CA ARG A 216 -13.19 -5.21 -6.26
C ARG A 216 -12.74 -3.84 -6.77
N TYR A 217 -12.17 -3.02 -5.92
CA TYR A 217 -11.79 -1.64 -6.26
C TYR A 217 -10.40 -1.35 -5.70
N SER A 218 -9.50 -0.97 -6.57
CA SER A 218 -8.13 -0.56 -6.24
C SER A 218 -7.98 0.96 -6.34
N LEU A 219 -7.11 1.54 -5.52
CA LEU A 219 -6.74 2.94 -5.60
C LEU A 219 -5.55 3.08 -6.54
N VAL A 220 -5.71 3.86 -7.61
CA VAL A 220 -4.62 4.24 -8.51
C VAL A 220 -4.43 5.74 -8.43
N THR A 221 -3.20 6.19 -8.18
CA THR A 221 -2.88 7.62 -8.17
C THR A 221 -2.86 8.17 -9.59
N TYR A 222 -3.12 9.49 -9.74
CA TYR A 222 -3.21 10.12 -11.06
C TYR A 222 -1.86 10.11 -11.84
N ALA A 223 -0.74 10.25 -11.13
CA ALA A 223 0.57 10.37 -11.77
C ALA A 223 0.98 9.17 -12.66
N PRO A 224 0.87 7.90 -12.20
CA PRO A 224 1.12 6.75 -13.07
C PRO A 224 0.19 6.65 -14.28
N MET A 225 -1.06 7.11 -14.15
CA MET A 225 -2.03 7.07 -15.24
C MET A 225 -1.66 8.01 -16.39
N THR A 226 -0.96 9.12 -16.10
CA THR A 226 -0.53 10.07 -17.12
C THR A 226 0.76 9.67 -17.83
N SER A 227 1.64 8.92 -17.17
CA SER A 227 2.93 8.50 -17.73
C SER A 227 2.81 7.39 -18.77
N THR A 228 1.72 6.63 -18.77
CA THR A 228 1.49 5.49 -19.67
C THR A 228 0.72 5.84 -20.94
N ALA A 229 0.68 7.10 -21.38
CA ALA A 229 -0.01 7.59 -22.59
C ALA A 229 -1.52 7.18 -22.70
N ARG A 230 -2.09 6.62 -21.66
CA ARG A 230 -3.53 6.35 -21.56
C ARG A 230 -4.21 7.61 -21.08
N THR A 231 -4.72 8.40 -22.00
CA THR A 231 -5.49 9.63 -21.73
C THR A 231 -6.73 9.27 -20.90
N VAL A 232 -6.63 9.33 -19.61
CA VAL A 232 -7.78 9.19 -18.71
C VAL A 232 -7.86 10.41 -17.82
N ILE A 233 -8.79 11.28 -18.13
CA ILE A 233 -9.17 12.41 -17.26
C ILE A 233 -10.10 11.85 -16.19
N GLY A 234 -9.62 11.79 -14.95
CA GLY A 234 -10.44 11.47 -13.78
C GLY A 234 -9.90 10.30 -12.93
N ILE A 235 -10.32 10.26 -11.68
CA ILE A 235 -10.14 9.10 -10.81
C ILE A 235 -11.02 7.99 -11.38
N ARG A 236 -10.41 6.99 -11.99
CA ARG A 236 -11.16 5.84 -12.50
C ARG A 236 -11.18 4.76 -11.42
N TRP A 237 -12.36 4.43 -10.95
CA TRP A 237 -12.57 3.21 -10.20
C TRP A 237 -12.41 2.04 -11.17
N ILE A 238 -11.33 1.28 -11.00
CA ILE A 238 -11.11 0.08 -11.80
C ILE A 238 -11.78 -1.07 -11.07
N ARG A 239 -12.72 -1.68 -11.77
CA ARG A 239 -13.35 -2.92 -11.31
C ARG A 239 -12.30 -4.03 -11.49
N SER A 240 -11.75 -4.49 -10.39
CA SER A 240 -10.81 -5.63 -10.34
C SER A 240 -11.53 -6.96 -10.38
#